data_196416f0390ecdf0c22bcba3a2cc3df8
#
_entry.id   196416f0390ecdf0c22bcba3a2cc3df8
#
_cell.length_a   1.000
_cell.length_b   1.000
_cell.length_c   1.000
_cell.angle_alpha   90.00
_cell.angle_beta   90.00
_cell.angle_gamma   90.00
#
_symmetry.space_group_name_H-M   'P 1'
#
loop_
_entity.id
_entity.type
_entity.pdbx_description
1 polymer ?
#
loop_
_entity_poly.entity_id
_entity_poly.type
_entity_poly.pdbx_seq_one_letter_code
_entity_poly.pdbx_strand_id
1 'polypeptide(L)'
;MAAILKDEFKKGQYKCVMHCFSSSVELAKLSLELGFYLSMSGIITFKKSEELRSIFKLAPIDQVLVETDSPYLSPVPFRGKRNEPSYTAHTAEVGATIYGVDYTVFANQTTKNFNRLFSKAAI
;
A
#
# COMPACT_ATOMS: atom_id res chain seq x y z
N MET A 1 -7.88 -9.49 13.85
CA MET A 1 -6.56 -8.85 13.66
C MET A 1 -6.48 -7.47 14.32
N ALA A 2 -7.45 -6.61 14.13
CA ALA A 2 -7.44 -5.25 14.70
C ALA A 2 -7.20 -5.21 16.21
N ALA A 3 -7.87 -6.07 16.97
CA ALA A 3 -7.71 -6.16 18.42
C ALA A 3 -6.28 -6.55 18.82
N ILE A 4 -5.69 -7.49 18.11
CA ILE A 4 -4.32 -7.94 18.37
C ILE A 4 -3.32 -6.81 18.12
N LEU A 5 -3.45 -6.12 16.99
CA LEU A 5 -2.57 -4.99 16.65
C LEU A 5 -2.63 -3.90 17.72
N LYS A 6 -3.85 -3.56 18.16
CA LYS A 6 -4.08 -2.53 19.17
C LYS A 6 -3.50 -2.93 20.53
N ASP A 7 -3.71 -4.17 20.95
CA ASP A 7 -3.22 -4.67 22.23
C ASP A 7 -1.69 -4.74 22.26
N GLU A 8 -1.07 -5.26 21.20
CA GLU A 8 0.38 -5.34 21.12
C GLU A 8 1.02 -3.94 21.04
N PHE A 9 0.39 -3.00 20.34
CA PHE A 9 0.89 -1.63 20.25
C PHE A 9 0.91 -0.92 21.62
N LYS A 10 -0.05 -1.24 22.49
CA LYS A 10 -0.07 -0.72 23.88
C LYS A 10 1.08 -1.24 24.72
N LYS A 11 1.57 -2.44 24.46
CA LYS A 11 2.67 -3.06 25.18
C LYS A 11 4.02 -2.45 24.81
N GLY A 12 4.14 -1.93 23.58
CA GLY A 12 5.33 -1.27 23.08
C GLY A 12 5.11 -0.83 21.65
N GLN A 13 5.32 0.44 21.35
CA GLN A 13 5.12 0.98 20.01
C GLN A 13 6.08 0.35 19.01
N TYR A 14 5.59 0.03 17.82
CA TYR A 14 6.37 -0.57 16.74
C TYR A 14 5.93 0.00 15.40
N LYS A 15 6.80 -0.11 14.39
CA LYS A 15 6.50 0.23 13.02
C LYS A 15 5.93 -1.00 12.31
N CYS A 16 4.97 -0.78 11.43
CA CYS A 16 4.31 -1.88 10.75
C CYS A 16 3.85 -1.45 9.35
N VAL A 17 3.86 -2.39 8.43
CA VAL A 17 3.21 -2.27 7.12
C VAL A 17 2.17 -3.36 6.98
N MET A 18 0.98 -2.97 6.53
CA MET A 18 -0.08 -3.91 6.18
C MET A 18 0.16 -4.36 4.74
N HIS A 19 0.89 -5.44 4.60
CA HIS A 19 1.30 -5.99 3.30
C HIS A 19 0.09 -6.46 2.50
N CYS A 20 0.10 -6.19 1.20
CA CYS A 20 -0.99 -6.57 0.29
C CYS A 20 -2.37 -6.19 0.86
N PHE A 21 -2.50 -4.94 1.31
CA PHE A 21 -3.71 -4.53 2.01
C PHE A 21 -4.94 -4.66 1.10
N SER A 22 -5.87 -5.50 1.51
CA SER A 22 -7.12 -5.78 0.79
C SER A 22 -8.27 -6.10 1.75
N SER A 23 -8.24 -5.49 2.93
CA SER A 23 -9.19 -5.76 4.00
C SER A 23 -10.20 -4.62 4.19
N SER A 24 -10.79 -4.52 5.38
CA SER A 24 -11.87 -3.60 5.68
C SER A 24 -11.40 -2.16 5.93
N VAL A 25 -12.33 -1.21 5.79
CA VAL A 25 -12.07 0.19 6.11
C VAL A 25 -11.76 0.37 7.60
N GLU A 26 -12.35 -0.43 8.48
CA GLU A 26 -12.10 -0.38 9.92
C GLU A 26 -10.66 -0.74 10.25
N LEU A 27 -10.14 -1.80 9.62
CA LEU A 27 -8.73 -2.18 9.81
C LEU A 27 -7.79 -1.14 9.23
N ALA A 28 -8.13 -0.55 8.08
CA ALA A 28 -7.34 0.52 7.49
C ALA A 28 -7.25 1.73 8.43
N LYS A 29 -8.38 2.19 8.95
CA LYS A 29 -8.43 3.34 9.87
C LYS A 29 -7.61 3.08 11.13
N LEU A 30 -7.77 1.92 11.75
CA LEU A 30 -6.99 1.56 12.94
C LEU A 30 -5.50 1.55 12.63
N SER A 31 -5.09 0.93 11.53
CA SER A 31 -3.69 0.85 11.13
C SER A 31 -3.09 2.24 10.95
N LEU A 32 -3.82 3.14 10.29
CA LEU A 32 -3.38 4.51 10.05
C LEU A 32 -3.29 5.32 11.36
N GLU A 33 -4.23 5.12 12.28
CA GLU A 33 -4.20 5.76 13.61
C GLU A 33 -2.98 5.33 14.41
N LEU A 34 -2.54 4.09 14.27
CA LEU A 34 -1.34 3.59 14.90
C LEU A 34 -0.04 4.02 14.20
N GLY A 35 -0.14 4.77 13.12
CA GLY A 35 1.01 5.23 12.34
C GLY A 35 1.57 4.17 11.40
N PHE A 36 0.82 3.11 11.11
CA PHE A 36 1.21 2.05 10.20
C PHE A 36 1.06 2.49 8.74
N TYR A 37 1.70 1.74 7.84
CA TYR A 37 1.64 1.95 6.41
C TYR A 37 0.71 0.93 5.77
N LEU A 38 0.03 1.33 4.70
CA LEU A 38 -0.75 0.41 3.86
C LEU A 38 0.00 0.21 2.55
N SER A 39 0.18 -1.03 2.14
CA SER A 39 0.88 -1.36 0.89
C SER A 39 -0.10 -1.78 -0.20
N MET A 40 0.04 -1.16 -1.36
CA MET A 40 -0.78 -1.44 -2.54
C MET A 40 -0.13 -2.53 -3.38
N SER A 41 -0.84 -3.63 -3.59
CA SER A 41 -0.47 -4.66 -4.56
C SER A 41 -1.18 -4.46 -5.90
N GLY A 42 -0.93 -5.34 -6.86
CA GLY A 42 -1.59 -5.32 -8.15
C GLY A 42 -3.12 -5.39 -8.08
N ILE A 43 -3.69 -5.87 -6.98
CA ILE A 43 -5.14 -5.92 -6.75
C ILE A 43 -5.78 -4.54 -6.91
N ILE A 44 -5.08 -3.46 -6.55
CA ILE A 44 -5.61 -2.09 -6.64
C ILE A 44 -5.99 -1.71 -8.07
N THR A 45 -5.40 -2.37 -9.07
CA THR A 45 -5.65 -2.10 -10.48
C THR A 45 -6.86 -2.87 -11.03
N PHE A 46 -7.40 -3.84 -10.29
CA PHE A 46 -8.45 -4.72 -10.79
C PHE A 46 -9.77 -3.98 -10.90
N LYS A 47 -10.54 -4.34 -11.95
CA LYS A 47 -11.82 -3.70 -12.25
C LYS A 47 -12.78 -3.70 -11.05
N LYS A 48 -12.83 -4.80 -10.30
CA LYS A 48 -13.74 -4.97 -9.16
C LYS A 48 -13.20 -4.43 -7.83
N SER A 49 -12.05 -3.76 -7.84
CA SER A 49 -11.39 -3.27 -6.62
C SER A 49 -11.73 -1.81 -6.29
N GLU A 50 -12.88 -1.33 -6.72
CA GLU A 50 -13.28 0.07 -6.52
C GLU A 50 -13.38 0.43 -5.03
N GLU A 51 -13.95 -0.47 -4.23
CA GLU A 51 -14.03 -0.27 -2.77
C GLU A 51 -12.64 -0.14 -2.15
N LEU A 52 -11.71 -0.99 -2.57
CA LEU A 52 -10.33 -0.93 -2.08
C LEU A 52 -9.65 0.39 -2.47
N ARG A 53 -9.85 0.86 -3.69
CA ARG A 53 -9.34 2.17 -4.12
C ARG A 53 -9.91 3.29 -3.28
N SER A 54 -11.18 3.22 -2.90
CA SER A 54 -11.81 4.20 -2.01
C SER A 54 -11.19 4.18 -0.61
N ILE A 55 -10.84 3.01 -0.10
CA ILE A 55 -10.16 2.87 1.18
C ILE A 55 -8.78 3.53 1.12
N PHE A 56 -7.99 3.25 0.09
CA PHE A 56 -6.68 3.89 -0.07
C PHE A 56 -6.77 5.41 -0.20
N LYS A 57 -7.84 5.91 -0.81
CA LYS A 57 -8.05 7.36 -0.91
C LYS A 57 -8.19 8.03 0.45
N LEU A 58 -8.61 7.31 1.48
CA LEU A 58 -8.70 7.82 2.86
C LEU A 58 -7.34 7.87 3.54
N ALA A 59 -6.36 7.11 3.06
CA ALA A 59 -5.03 7.05 3.67
C ALA A 59 -4.22 8.29 3.29
N PRO A 60 -3.49 8.90 4.24
CA PRO A 60 -2.52 9.94 3.89
C PRO A 60 -1.48 9.41 2.89
N ILE A 61 -1.11 10.21 1.91
CA ILE A 61 -0.14 9.80 0.88
C ILE A 61 1.22 9.42 1.47
N ASP A 62 1.54 9.90 2.66
CA ASP A 62 2.80 9.60 3.36
C ASP A 62 2.75 8.31 4.18
N GLN A 63 1.65 7.58 4.14
CA GLN A 63 1.49 6.28 4.82
C GLN A 63 1.18 5.14 3.85
N VAL A 64 1.50 5.29 2.57
CA VAL A 64 1.27 4.24 1.57
C VAL A 64 2.58 3.79 0.91
N LEU A 65 2.61 2.53 0.53
CA LEU A 65 3.68 1.91 -0.24
C LEU A 65 3.07 1.19 -1.44
N VAL A 66 3.91 0.87 -2.39
CA VAL A 66 3.56 -0.01 -3.51
C VAL A 66 4.45 -1.25 -3.46
N GLU A 67 3.92 -2.38 -3.91
CA GLU A 67 4.60 -3.66 -3.82
C GLU A 67 4.31 -4.54 -5.00
N THR A 68 4.99 -5.67 -5.04
CA THR A 68 4.70 -6.75 -5.97
C THR A 68 4.57 -8.06 -5.19
N ASP A 69 3.56 -8.84 -5.53
CA ASP A 69 3.41 -10.20 -5.03
C ASP A 69 3.86 -11.21 -6.09
N SER A 70 4.84 -10.82 -6.90
CA SER A 70 5.37 -11.69 -7.96
C SER A 70 5.63 -13.11 -7.47
N PRO A 71 5.23 -14.14 -8.20
CA PRO A 71 4.67 -14.12 -9.56
C PRO A 71 3.16 -13.99 -9.63
N TYR A 72 2.50 -13.65 -8.52
CA TYR A 72 1.04 -13.55 -8.39
C TYR A 72 0.53 -12.11 -8.51
N LEU A 73 -0.79 -11.95 -8.67
CA LEU A 73 -1.50 -10.67 -8.62
C LEU A 73 -0.95 -9.63 -9.61
N SER A 74 -0.73 -10.06 -10.86
CA SER A 74 -0.28 -9.14 -11.91
C SER A 74 -1.25 -7.97 -12.07
N PRO A 75 -0.75 -6.72 -12.05
CA PRO A 75 -1.61 -5.56 -12.27
C PRO A 75 -2.11 -5.49 -13.71
N VAL A 76 -3.24 -4.82 -13.93
CA VAL A 76 -3.70 -4.49 -15.27
C VAL A 76 -2.61 -3.64 -15.97
N PRO A 77 -2.26 -3.88 -17.26
CA PRO A 77 -2.96 -4.73 -18.24
C PRO A 77 -2.50 -6.19 -18.27
N PHE A 78 -1.67 -6.62 -17.34
CA PHE A 78 -1.07 -7.97 -17.36
C PHE A 78 -1.81 -8.99 -16.49
N ARG A 79 -3.01 -8.65 -16.03
CA ARG A 79 -3.81 -9.56 -15.20
C ARG A 79 -4.02 -10.90 -15.91
N GLY A 80 -3.81 -12.01 -15.17
CA GLY A 80 -3.88 -13.36 -15.71
C GLY A 80 -2.56 -13.88 -16.25
N LYS A 81 -1.53 -13.05 -16.32
CA LYS A 81 -0.17 -13.42 -16.68
C LYS A 81 0.72 -13.51 -15.46
N ARG A 82 1.91 -14.07 -15.60
CA ARG A 82 2.90 -14.11 -14.53
C ARG A 82 3.35 -12.68 -14.19
N ASN A 83 3.30 -12.33 -12.92
CA ASN A 83 3.75 -11.03 -12.44
C ASN A 83 5.28 -10.99 -12.33
N GLU A 84 5.83 -9.78 -12.44
CA GLU A 84 7.24 -9.50 -12.24
C GLU A 84 7.41 -8.13 -11.56
N PRO A 85 8.54 -7.89 -10.86
CA PRO A 85 8.74 -6.64 -10.11
C PRO A 85 8.59 -5.36 -10.94
N SER A 86 8.97 -5.39 -12.22
CA SER A 86 8.83 -4.22 -13.10
C SER A 86 7.38 -3.75 -13.26
N TYR A 87 6.41 -4.66 -13.10
CA TYR A 87 4.99 -4.30 -13.22
C TYR A 87 4.47 -3.47 -12.04
N THR A 88 5.24 -3.31 -10.98
CA THR A 88 4.91 -2.41 -9.88
C THR A 88 4.65 -0.98 -10.35
N ALA A 89 5.27 -0.57 -11.47
CA ALA A 89 5.01 0.72 -12.10
C ALA A 89 3.52 0.91 -12.44
N HIS A 90 2.84 -0.13 -12.91
CA HIS A 90 1.41 -0.07 -13.21
C HIS A 90 0.56 0.10 -11.95
N THR A 91 0.94 -0.54 -10.86
CA THR A 91 0.29 -0.33 -9.55
C THR A 91 0.47 1.12 -9.10
N ALA A 92 1.67 1.67 -9.24
CA ALA A 92 1.97 3.05 -8.87
C ALA A 92 1.20 4.07 -9.74
N GLU A 93 0.98 3.77 -11.02
CA GLU A 93 0.15 4.61 -11.88
C GLU A 93 -1.28 4.74 -11.34
N VAL A 94 -1.87 3.63 -10.92
CA VAL A 94 -3.20 3.63 -10.30
C VAL A 94 -3.18 4.38 -8.97
N GLY A 95 -2.14 4.19 -8.16
CA GLY A 95 -1.95 4.94 -6.93
C GLY A 95 -1.91 6.44 -7.16
N ALA A 96 -1.17 6.89 -8.15
CA ALA A 96 -1.10 8.32 -8.53
C ALA A 96 -2.49 8.85 -8.91
N THR A 97 -3.25 8.08 -9.67
CA THR A 97 -4.62 8.44 -10.06
C THR A 97 -5.53 8.57 -8.84
N ILE A 98 -5.44 7.65 -7.88
CA ILE A 98 -6.23 7.70 -6.64
C ILE A 98 -6.00 9.00 -5.88
N TYR A 99 -4.76 9.47 -5.81
CA TYR A 99 -4.40 10.69 -5.09
C TYR A 99 -4.47 11.95 -5.95
N GLY A 100 -4.76 11.82 -7.24
CA GLY A 100 -4.83 12.97 -8.13
C GLY A 100 -3.50 13.70 -8.32
N VAL A 101 -2.40 12.98 -8.31
CA VAL A 101 -1.04 13.52 -8.49
C VAL A 101 -0.35 12.86 -9.68
N ASP A 102 0.74 13.48 -10.17
CA ASP A 102 1.55 12.89 -11.22
C ASP A 102 2.25 11.62 -10.72
N TYR A 103 2.49 10.69 -11.64
CA TYR A 103 3.20 9.44 -11.36
C TYR A 103 4.53 9.70 -10.63
N THR A 104 5.34 10.65 -11.13
CA THR A 104 6.64 10.97 -10.53
C THR A 104 6.50 11.44 -9.08
N VAL A 105 5.49 12.25 -8.80
CA VAL A 105 5.20 12.73 -7.43
C VAL A 105 4.85 11.56 -6.53
N PHE A 106 3.97 10.67 -6.99
CA PHE A 106 3.58 9.51 -6.22
C PHE A 106 4.75 8.55 -6.00
N ALA A 107 5.51 8.25 -7.04
CA ALA A 107 6.67 7.37 -6.96
C ALA A 107 7.72 7.90 -5.96
N ASN A 108 8.02 9.19 -6.01
CA ASN A 108 8.95 9.82 -5.08
C ASN A 108 8.43 9.78 -3.64
N GLN A 109 7.12 10.00 -3.45
CA GLN A 109 6.52 9.96 -2.12
C GLN A 109 6.59 8.55 -1.53
N THR A 110 6.28 7.52 -2.30
CA THR A 110 6.35 6.14 -1.81
C THR A 110 7.79 5.72 -1.51
N THR A 111 8.76 6.21 -2.27
CA THR A 111 10.18 5.99 -1.98
C THR A 111 10.57 6.64 -0.64
N LYS A 112 10.14 7.87 -0.38
CA LYS A 112 10.36 8.53 0.92
C LYS A 112 9.70 7.75 2.05
N ASN A 113 8.49 7.25 1.84
CA ASN A 113 7.76 6.46 2.81
C ASN A 113 8.52 5.17 3.15
N PHE A 114 9.03 4.48 2.11
CA PHE A 114 9.86 3.29 2.29
C PHE A 114 11.08 3.57 3.15
N ASN A 115 11.82 4.62 2.81
CA ASN A 115 13.05 4.99 3.54
C ASN A 115 12.76 5.35 5.00
N ARG A 116 11.62 5.96 5.27
CA ARG A 116 11.20 6.30 6.63
C ARG A 116 10.82 5.07 7.44
N LEU A 117 10.06 4.14 6.83
CA LEU A 117 9.66 2.90 7.50
C LEU A 117 10.83 1.96 7.70
N PHE A 118 11.61 1.75 6.65
CA PHE A 118 12.76 0.86 6.63
C PHE A 118 14.06 1.65 6.68
N SER A 119 14.26 2.41 7.75
CA SER A 119 15.37 3.36 7.87
C SER A 119 16.75 2.72 7.73
N LYS A 120 16.89 1.43 8.08
CA LYS A 120 18.13 0.68 7.90
C LYS A 120 18.43 0.31 6.46
N ALA A 121 17.43 0.37 5.58
CA ALA A 121 17.57 0.10 4.16
C ALA A 121 17.54 1.38 3.32
N ALA A 122 17.46 2.55 3.95
CA ALA A 122 17.39 3.84 3.25
C ALA A 122 18.66 4.10 2.45
N ILE A 123 18.47 4.63 1.25
CA ILE A 123 19.52 4.97 0.32
C ILE A 123 19.73 6.49 0.31
#